data_b251b31fdbd5359a3cfb4b990d5c3201
#
_entry.id   b251b31fdbd5359a3cfb4b990d5c3201
#
_cell.length_a   1.000
_cell.length_b   1.000
_cell.length_c   1.000
_cell.angle_alpha   90.00
_cell.angle_beta   90.00
_cell.angle_gamma   90.00
#
_symmetry.space_group_name_H-M   'P 1'
#
loop_
_entity.id
_entity.type
_entity.pdbx_description
1 polymer ?
#
loop_
_entity_poly.entity_id
_entity_poly.type
_entity_poly.pdbx_seq_one_letter_code
_entity_poly.pdbx_strand_id
1 'polypeptide(L)'
;MQEAVALDADVALACILHNQGAGDFAVRHSVDTAVITALLARALKLDEGVLRSVVLAALSMNVGMLARHAQFQRKEGPLDDSERAYIRAHPQAGVNLLRAAGVSDGIWLQAVLQHHENVDGSGYPLGICGADIGVGARLIMLADRYCARVSARSYRKPLLPNAALREMLMADKATLDAPLASLLVRELGIYPVGTFVKLLNGEIGVVTRKGLSAATPHVQSLIGPRGARLDVPLRRDTRVDLHAIREVLSAEQAGLQFRPDQLWGRSARM
;
A
#
# COMPACT_ATOMS: atom_id res chain seq x y z
N MET A 1 0.08 8.39 -12.54
CA MET A 1 -0.42 7.64 -11.35
C MET A 1 -1.95 7.74 -11.18
N GLN A 2 -2.54 8.92 -11.06
CA GLN A 2 -4.00 9.07 -10.97
C GLN A 2 -4.71 8.45 -12.18
N GLU A 3 -4.19 8.66 -13.38
CA GLU A 3 -4.68 8.03 -14.61
C GLU A 3 -4.50 6.51 -14.57
N ALA A 4 -3.36 6.00 -14.11
CA ALA A 4 -3.14 4.56 -13.99
C ALA A 4 -4.16 3.89 -13.04
N VAL A 5 -4.42 4.49 -11.87
CA VAL A 5 -5.44 4.01 -10.93
C VAL A 5 -6.85 4.15 -11.52
N ALA A 6 -7.10 5.18 -12.34
CA ALA A 6 -8.38 5.37 -13.02
C ALA A 6 -8.61 4.36 -14.14
N LEU A 7 -7.55 3.97 -14.85
CA LEU A 7 -7.60 3.02 -15.96
C LEU A 7 -7.73 1.58 -15.47
N ASP A 8 -6.90 1.17 -14.52
CA ASP A 8 -6.95 -0.18 -13.93
C ASP A 8 -6.33 -0.18 -12.53
N ALA A 9 -7.19 0.00 -11.50
CA ALA A 9 -6.76 0.01 -10.11
C ALA A 9 -6.16 -1.34 -9.68
N ASP A 10 -6.63 -2.45 -10.25
CA ASP A 10 -6.13 -3.79 -9.92
C ASP A 10 -4.67 -3.95 -10.36
N VAL A 11 -4.31 -3.47 -11.56
CA VAL A 11 -2.92 -3.47 -12.03
C VAL A 11 -2.03 -2.57 -11.17
N ALA A 12 -2.52 -1.37 -10.85
CA ALA A 12 -1.77 -0.44 -10.00
C ALA A 12 -1.46 -1.05 -8.61
N LEU A 13 -2.43 -1.75 -8.00
CA LEU A 13 -2.25 -2.47 -6.73
C LEU A 13 -1.27 -3.64 -6.87
N ALA A 14 -1.35 -4.42 -7.96
CA ALA A 14 -0.43 -5.53 -8.20
C ALA A 14 1.02 -5.06 -8.26
N CYS A 15 1.29 -3.87 -8.84
CA CYS A 15 2.63 -3.30 -8.92
C CYS A 15 3.27 -3.10 -7.55
N ILE A 16 2.49 -2.76 -6.51
CA ILE A 16 2.99 -2.59 -5.13
C ILE A 16 3.66 -3.88 -4.63
N LEU A 17 3.09 -5.05 -4.95
CA LEU A 17 3.59 -6.34 -4.47
C LEU A 17 4.68 -6.93 -5.37
N HIS A 18 4.69 -6.60 -6.68
CA HIS A 18 5.59 -7.22 -7.65
C HIS A 18 6.82 -6.38 -8.03
N ASN A 19 6.82 -5.07 -7.75
CA ASN A 19 7.95 -4.18 -8.04
C ASN A 19 8.89 -3.96 -6.84
N GLN A 20 8.94 -4.90 -5.89
CA GLN A 20 9.70 -4.75 -4.64
C GLN A 20 11.21 -4.53 -4.84
N GLY A 21 11.78 -4.94 -5.96
CA GLY A 21 13.18 -4.74 -6.32
C GLY A 21 13.46 -3.50 -7.18
N ALA A 22 12.45 -2.73 -7.58
CA ALA A 22 12.62 -1.61 -8.51
C ALA A 22 13.09 -0.33 -7.78
N GLY A 23 14.22 0.22 -8.20
CA GLY A 23 14.69 1.54 -7.82
C GLY A 23 14.98 1.73 -6.33
N ASP A 24 15.07 2.99 -5.91
CA ASP A 24 15.27 3.38 -4.52
C ASP A 24 14.01 3.13 -3.68
N PHE A 25 14.22 2.63 -2.46
CA PHE A 25 13.10 2.31 -1.55
C PHE A 25 12.26 3.55 -1.22
N ALA A 26 12.88 4.72 -0.98
CA ALA A 26 12.13 5.92 -0.59
C ALA A 26 11.18 6.36 -1.72
N VAL A 27 11.67 6.30 -2.96
CA VAL A 27 10.86 6.63 -4.14
C VAL A 27 9.72 5.62 -4.30
N ARG A 28 10.04 4.33 -4.27
CA ARG A 28 9.04 3.26 -4.41
C ARG A 28 7.97 3.36 -3.33
N HIS A 29 8.36 3.52 -2.07
CA HIS A 29 7.44 3.64 -0.94
C HIS A 29 6.49 4.84 -1.08
N SER A 30 6.99 5.99 -1.52
CA SER A 30 6.16 7.17 -1.80
C SER A 30 5.18 6.90 -2.95
N VAL A 31 5.62 6.22 -4.02
CA VAL A 31 4.76 5.84 -5.15
C VAL A 31 3.68 4.86 -4.72
N ASP A 32 4.05 3.80 -3.99
CA ASP A 32 3.12 2.77 -3.50
C ASP A 32 2.06 3.38 -2.57
N THR A 33 2.50 4.25 -1.65
CA THR A 33 1.60 4.99 -0.75
C THR A 33 0.65 5.89 -1.55
N ALA A 34 1.14 6.59 -2.57
CA ALA A 34 0.31 7.48 -3.38
C ALA A 34 -0.70 6.71 -4.26
N VAL A 35 -0.39 5.48 -4.71
CA VAL A 35 -1.34 4.59 -5.41
C VAL A 35 -2.52 4.24 -4.51
N ILE A 36 -2.25 3.77 -3.28
CA ILE A 36 -3.33 3.43 -2.34
C ILE A 36 -4.10 4.69 -1.93
N THR A 37 -3.42 5.80 -1.68
CA THR A 37 -4.06 7.08 -1.35
C THR A 37 -5.01 7.53 -2.46
N ALA A 38 -4.60 7.44 -3.73
CA ALA A 38 -5.43 7.77 -4.88
C ALA A 38 -6.67 6.86 -4.97
N LEU A 39 -6.49 5.56 -4.73
CA LEU A 39 -7.60 4.59 -4.71
C LEU A 39 -8.64 4.97 -3.63
N LEU A 40 -8.19 5.23 -2.41
CA LEU A 40 -9.05 5.59 -1.29
C LEU A 40 -9.75 6.93 -1.50
N ALA A 41 -9.02 7.95 -1.99
CA ALA A 41 -9.57 9.27 -2.28
C ALA A 41 -10.66 9.21 -3.37
N ARG A 42 -10.48 8.40 -4.42
CA ARG A 42 -11.52 8.13 -5.43
C ARG A 42 -12.72 7.40 -4.85
N ALA A 43 -12.50 6.40 -4.00
CA ALA A 43 -13.58 5.66 -3.35
C ALA A 43 -14.42 6.53 -2.41
N LEU A 44 -13.81 7.56 -1.81
CA LEU A 44 -14.50 8.63 -1.05
C LEU A 44 -15.16 9.68 -1.94
N LYS A 45 -14.94 9.64 -3.27
CA LYS A 45 -15.42 10.63 -4.23
C LYS A 45 -14.95 12.06 -3.89
N LEU A 46 -13.70 12.22 -3.45
CA LEU A 46 -13.12 13.54 -3.25
C LEU A 46 -13.05 14.30 -4.57
N ASP A 47 -13.22 15.62 -4.52
CA ASP A 47 -13.08 16.48 -5.69
C ASP A 47 -11.70 16.30 -6.32
N GLU A 48 -11.62 16.40 -7.65
CA GLU A 48 -10.37 16.17 -8.41
C GLU A 48 -9.21 17.06 -7.96
N GLY A 49 -9.49 18.32 -7.55
CA GLY A 49 -8.50 19.22 -6.97
C GLY A 49 -7.94 18.68 -5.65
N VAL A 50 -8.82 18.24 -4.74
CA VAL A 50 -8.46 17.67 -3.44
C VAL A 50 -7.69 16.35 -3.66
N LEU A 51 -8.18 15.47 -4.53
CA LEU A 51 -7.52 14.22 -4.88
C LEU A 51 -6.10 14.46 -5.39
N ARG A 52 -5.91 15.44 -6.27
CA ARG A 52 -4.59 15.83 -6.79
C ARG A 52 -3.67 16.28 -5.66
N SER A 53 -4.12 17.16 -4.79
CA SER A 53 -3.34 17.68 -3.65
C SER A 53 -2.91 16.58 -2.70
N VAL A 54 -3.83 15.65 -2.37
CA VAL A 54 -3.56 14.52 -1.47
C VAL A 54 -2.59 13.51 -2.08
N VAL A 55 -2.67 13.24 -3.38
CA VAL A 55 -1.71 12.37 -4.08
C VAL A 55 -0.32 13.00 -4.15
N LEU A 56 -0.23 14.32 -4.40
CA LEU A 56 1.04 15.04 -4.38
C LEU A 56 1.64 15.04 -2.96
N ALA A 57 0.80 15.17 -1.94
CA ALA A 57 1.23 15.03 -0.55
C ALA A 57 1.80 13.65 -0.25
N ALA A 58 1.15 12.57 -0.69
CA ALA A 58 1.64 11.20 -0.51
C ALA A 58 3.00 10.95 -1.21
N LEU A 59 3.18 11.53 -2.41
CA LEU A 59 4.45 11.46 -3.13
C LEU A 59 5.59 12.20 -2.44
N SER A 60 5.30 13.25 -1.68
CA SER A 60 6.28 14.13 -1.04
C SER A 60 6.28 14.06 0.49
N MET A 61 5.50 13.18 1.11
CA MET A 61 5.37 13.08 2.56
C MET A 61 6.70 12.94 3.30
N ASN A 62 7.64 12.24 2.71
CA ASN A 62 8.95 11.92 3.29
C ASN A 62 10.10 12.82 2.79
N VAL A 63 9.81 13.90 2.03
CA VAL A 63 10.86 14.77 1.48
C VAL A 63 11.77 15.35 2.57
N GLY A 64 11.22 15.63 3.76
CA GLY A 64 11.97 16.15 4.90
C GLY A 64 12.98 15.19 5.52
N MET A 65 12.95 13.90 5.19
CA MET A 65 13.92 12.93 5.69
C MET A 65 14.73 12.22 4.60
N LEU A 66 14.58 12.60 3.32
CA LEU A 66 15.27 11.93 2.21
C LEU A 66 16.77 11.84 2.40
N ALA A 67 17.42 12.89 2.92
CA ALA A 67 18.87 12.92 3.13
C ALA A 67 19.39 11.78 4.04
N ARG A 68 18.58 11.29 4.97
CA ARG A 68 18.93 10.20 5.91
C ARG A 68 18.11 8.93 5.71
N HIS A 69 17.22 8.92 4.73
CA HIS A 69 16.29 7.80 4.52
C HIS A 69 17.02 6.47 4.31
N ALA A 70 18.06 6.45 3.45
CA ALA A 70 18.87 5.27 3.21
C ALA A 70 19.61 4.77 4.48
N GLN A 71 20.01 5.67 5.38
CA GLN A 71 20.60 5.33 6.67
C GLN A 71 19.59 4.56 7.54
N PHE A 72 18.37 5.08 7.68
CA PHE A 72 17.31 4.44 8.49
C PHE A 72 16.86 3.09 7.90
N GLN A 73 16.89 2.96 6.58
CA GLN A 73 16.55 1.70 5.90
C GLN A 73 17.56 0.58 6.14
N ARG A 74 18.82 0.94 6.41
CA ARG A 74 19.91 -0.03 6.68
C ARG A 74 20.18 -0.25 8.16
N LYS A 75 19.56 0.54 9.02
CA LYS A 75 19.83 0.46 10.45
C LYS A 75 19.26 -0.82 11.03
N GLU A 76 20.14 -1.62 11.61
CA GLU A 76 19.76 -2.76 12.44
C GLU A 76 19.67 -2.30 13.90
N GLY A 77 18.64 -2.76 14.60
CA GLY A 77 18.38 -2.42 15.99
C GLY A 77 17.53 -1.15 16.20
N PRO A 78 17.29 -0.76 17.48
CA PRO A 78 16.41 0.35 17.82
C PRO A 78 17.02 1.71 17.45
N LEU A 79 16.13 2.66 17.14
CA LEU A 79 16.52 4.05 16.95
C LEU A 79 16.93 4.67 18.29
N ASP A 80 17.99 5.47 18.29
CA ASP A 80 18.34 6.32 19.44
C ASP A 80 17.43 7.57 19.52
N ASP A 81 17.58 8.36 20.59
CA ASP A 81 16.71 9.52 20.82
C ASP A 81 16.91 10.60 19.76
N SER A 82 18.12 10.81 19.25
CA SER A 82 18.40 11.80 18.20
C SER A 82 17.79 11.38 16.86
N GLU A 83 17.82 10.10 16.53
CA GLU A 83 17.21 9.54 15.34
C GLU A 83 15.67 9.60 15.42
N ARG A 84 15.10 9.28 16.59
CA ARG A 84 13.66 9.45 16.84
C ARG A 84 13.24 10.90 16.70
N ALA A 85 13.99 11.84 17.27
CA ALA A 85 13.72 13.26 17.14
C ALA A 85 13.78 13.72 15.67
N TYR A 86 14.79 13.27 14.91
CA TYR A 86 14.91 13.57 13.49
C TYR A 86 13.70 13.03 12.68
N ILE A 87 13.30 11.78 12.93
CA ILE A 87 12.12 11.19 12.27
C ILE A 87 10.86 11.97 12.66
N ARG A 88 10.66 12.32 13.93
CA ARG A 88 9.47 13.09 14.35
C ARG A 88 9.43 14.51 13.77
N ALA A 89 10.56 15.09 13.42
CA ALA A 89 10.65 16.43 12.82
C ALA A 89 10.42 16.45 11.31
N HIS A 90 10.51 15.29 10.60
CA HIS A 90 10.50 15.29 9.13
C HIS A 90 9.20 15.83 8.49
N PRO A 91 7.98 15.68 9.06
CA PRO A 91 6.80 16.27 8.44
C PRO A 91 6.89 17.79 8.36
N GLN A 92 7.35 18.45 9.44
CA GLN A 92 7.54 19.89 9.45
C GLN A 92 8.69 20.32 8.53
N ALA A 93 9.80 19.57 8.53
CA ALA A 93 10.92 19.82 7.61
C ALA A 93 10.47 19.69 6.14
N GLY A 94 9.62 18.71 5.83
CA GLY A 94 9.01 18.52 4.51
C GLY A 94 8.15 19.70 4.09
N VAL A 95 7.29 20.19 4.96
CA VAL A 95 6.48 21.40 4.71
C VAL A 95 7.36 22.61 4.41
N ASN A 96 8.44 22.79 5.17
CA ASN A 96 9.36 23.91 4.97
C ASN A 96 10.06 23.83 3.61
N LEU A 97 10.51 22.63 3.21
CA LEU A 97 11.12 22.39 1.90
C LEU A 97 10.13 22.63 0.75
N LEU A 98 8.89 22.14 0.88
CA LEU A 98 7.86 22.34 -0.14
C LEU A 98 7.48 23.80 -0.31
N ARG A 99 7.35 24.55 0.78
CA ARG A 99 7.12 26.00 0.74
C ARG A 99 8.28 26.74 0.08
N ALA A 100 9.51 26.40 0.42
CA ALA A 100 10.70 26.96 -0.22
C ALA A 100 10.77 26.68 -1.73
N ALA A 101 10.19 25.52 -2.15
CA ALA A 101 10.03 25.15 -3.57
C ALA A 101 8.81 25.80 -4.25
N GLY A 102 8.06 26.69 -3.56
CA GLY A 102 6.93 27.42 -4.14
C GLY A 102 5.57 26.73 -3.99
N VAL A 103 5.47 25.64 -3.22
CA VAL A 103 4.16 25.00 -2.95
C VAL A 103 3.35 25.86 -2.00
N SER A 104 2.17 26.32 -2.45
CA SER A 104 1.21 27.11 -1.69
C SER A 104 -0.12 26.38 -1.43
N ASP A 105 -0.29 25.17 -1.94
CA ASP A 105 -1.49 24.35 -1.75
C ASP A 105 -1.64 23.94 -0.27
N GLY A 106 -2.65 24.51 0.41
CA GLY A 106 -2.88 24.27 1.83
C GLY A 106 -3.24 22.82 2.15
N ILE A 107 -4.00 22.13 1.27
CA ILE A 107 -4.39 20.73 1.45
C ILE A 107 -3.15 19.83 1.36
N TRP A 108 -2.29 20.06 0.37
CA TRP A 108 -1.05 19.32 0.21
C TRP A 108 -0.14 19.51 1.41
N LEU A 109 0.15 20.76 1.79
CA LEU A 109 1.03 21.06 2.93
C LEU A 109 0.50 20.50 4.26
N GLN A 110 -0.83 20.61 4.49
CA GLN A 110 -1.48 20.04 5.68
C GLN A 110 -1.34 18.51 5.71
N ALA A 111 -1.60 17.85 4.59
CA ALA A 111 -1.51 16.40 4.52
C ALA A 111 -0.07 15.90 4.76
N VAL A 112 0.96 16.60 4.24
CA VAL A 112 2.37 16.31 4.55
C VAL A 112 2.68 16.53 6.03
N LEU A 113 2.18 17.60 6.65
CA LEU A 113 2.42 17.88 8.06
C LEU A 113 1.82 16.81 8.98
N GLN A 114 0.62 16.34 8.65
CA GLN A 114 -0.23 15.58 9.57
C GLN A 114 -0.22 14.05 9.31
N HIS A 115 0.52 13.52 8.31
CA HIS A 115 0.43 12.10 7.93
C HIS A 115 0.89 11.10 8.99
N HIS A 116 1.50 11.56 10.07
CA HIS A 116 1.84 10.75 11.25
C HIS A 116 0.99 11.08 12.49
N GLU A 117 -0.05 11.90 12.34
CA GLU A 117 -1.02 12.08 13.41
C GLU A 117 -1.91 10.86 13.58
N ASN A 118 -2.30 10.56 14.81
CA ASN A 118 -3.18 9.47 15.17
C ASN A 118 -4.53 10.00 15.63
N VAL A 119 -5.63 9.31 15.32
CA VAL A 119 -6.98 9.81 15.70
C VAL A 119 -7.16 9.94 17.20
N ASP A 120 -6.37 9.26 18.02
CA ASP A 120 -6.35 9.34 19.48
C ASP A 120 -5.43 10.43 20.04
N GLY A 121 -4.73 11.21 19.20
CA GLY A 121 -3.80 12.26 19.60
C GLY A 121 -2.39 11.79 19.99
N SER A 122 -2.10 10.48 19.91
CA SER A 122 -0.77 9.93 20.22
C SER A 122 0.26 10.13 19.10
N GLY A 123 -0.14 10.76 17.98
CA GLY A 123 0.69 10.98 16.81
C GLY A 123 1.71 12.11 16.96
N TYR A 124 2.26 12.55 15.84
CA TYR A 124 3.20 13.66 15.75
C TYR A 124 3.09 14.34 14.38
N PRO A 125 3.58 15.59 14.20
CA PRO A 125 4.33 16.43 15.15
C PRO A 125 3.47 17.26 16.10
N LEU A 126 2.14 17.39 15.83
CA LEU A 126 1.27 18.32 16.54
C LEU A 126 0.52 17.67 17.71
N GLY A 127 0.31 16.36 17.69
CA GLY A 127 -0.48 15.63 18.67
C GLY A 127 -1.98 15.97 18.61
N ILE A 128 -2.49 16.34 17.44
CA ILE A 128 -3.91 16.62 17.21
C ILE A 128 -4.70 15.33 17.04
N CYS A 129 -6.02 15.37 17.25
CA CYS A 129 -6.85 14.19 17.25
C CYS A 129 -8.12 14.33 16.40
N GLY A 130 -8.72 13.22 16.07
CA GLY A 130 -10.06 13.13 15.47
C GLY A 130 -10.22 13.97 14.20
N ALA A 131 -11.20 14.87 14.23
CA ALA A 131 -11.58 15.70 13.08
C ALA A 131 -10.56 16.80 12.73
N ASP A 132 -9.66 17.17 13.65
CA ASP A 132 -8.63 18.17 13.40
C ASP A 132 -7.55 17.65 12.42
N ILE A 133 -7.47 16.34 12.25
CA ILE A 133 -6.61 15.69 11.25
C ILE A 133 -7.33 15.73 9.90
N GLY A 134 -6.74 16.39 8.91
CA GLY A 134 -7.28 16.46 7.57
C GLY A 134 -7.50 15.07 6.95
N VAL A 135 -8.57 14.89 6.16
CA VAL A 135 -8.90 13.60 5.54
C VAL A 135 -7.74 13.07 4.70
N GLY A 136 -7.03 13.94 3.95
CA GLY A 136 -5.86 13.57 3.16
C GLY A 136 -4.75 12.94 4.01
N ALA A 137 -4.46 13.51 5.18
CA ALA A 137 -3.47 12.98 6.10
C ALA A 137 -3.87 11.60 6.65
N ARG A 138 -5.15 11.41 7.01
CA ARG A 138 -5.67 10.11 7.47
C ARG A 138 -5.61 9.03 6.38
N LEU A 139 -5.85 9.39 5.12
CA LEU A 139 -5.70 8.47 3.99
C LEU A 139 -4.24 8.08 3.76
N ILE A 140 -3.33 9.06 3.79
CA ILE A 140 -1.89 8.83 3.63
C ILE A 140 -1.37 7.93 4.76
N MET A 141 -1.76 8.20 6.01
CA MET A 141 -1.36 7.40 7.18
C MET A 141 -1.75 5.92 7.01
N LEU A 142 -2.97 5.62 6.55
CA LEU A 142 -3.40 4.24 6.30
C LEU A 142 -2.58 3.58 5.20
N ALA A 143 -2.39 4.29 4.07
CA ALA A 143 -1.63 3.81 2.93
C ALA A 143 -0.16 3.56 3.29
N ASP A 144 0.49 4.51 3.98
CA ASP A 144 1.87 4.43 4.46
C ASP A 144 2.09 3.21 5.36
N ARG A 145 1.22 3.03 6.37
CA ARG A 145 1.31 1.90 7.30
C ARG A 145 1.16 0.55 6.61
N TYR A 146 0.25 0.44 5.65
CA TYR A 146 0.10 -0.79 4.87
C TYR A 146 1.33 -1.03 3.99
N CYS A 147 1.76 -0.04 3.19
CA CYS A 147 2.92 -0.14 2.31
C CYS A 147 4.20 -0.47 3.09
N ALA A 148 4.39 0.14 4.27
CA ALA A 148 5.53 -0.14 5.13
C ALA A 148 5.58 -1.60 5.60
N ARG A 149 4.43 -2.27 5.75
CA ARG A 149 4.34 -3.68 6.19
C ARG A 149 4.59 -4.67 5.06
N VAL A 150 4.11 -4.38 3.86
CA VAL A 150 4.26 -5.27 2.70
C VAL A 150 5.57 -5.07 1.95
N SER A 151 6.33 -4.02 2.26
CA SER A 151 7.62 -3.74 1.64
C SER A 151 8.76 -4.45 2.35
N ALA A 152 9.69 -5.02 1.57
CA ALA A 152 10.94 -5.57 2.09
C ALA A 152 11.85 -4.45 2.62
N ARG A 153 12.46 -4.68 3.78
CA ARG A 153 13.51 -3.83 4.36
C ARG A 153 14.75 -4.68 4.62
N SER A 154 15.92 -4.08 4.69
CA SER A 154 17.18 -4.81 4.93
C SER A 154 17.16 -5.67 6.19
N TYR A 155 16.44 -5.22 7.23
CA TYR A 155 16.37 -5.85 8.55
C TYR A 155 15.06 -6.63 8.81
N ARG A 156 14.07 -6.59 7.87
CA ARG A 156 12.76 -7.25 8.06
C ARG A 156 12.21 -7.77 6.75
N LYS A 157 11.82 -9.04 6.73
CA LYS A 157 11.03 -9.61 5.62
C LYS A 157 9.67 -8.91 5.54
N PRO A 158 9.12 -8.72 4.33
CA PRO A 158 7.78 -8.18 4.16
C PRO A 158 6.75 -9.14 4.77
N LEU A 159 5.68 -8.59 5.31
CA LEU A 159 4.52 -9.38 5.69
C LEU A 159 3.74 -9.80 4.45
N LEU A 160 3.09 -10.94 4.53
CA LEU A 160 2.10 -11.33 3.53
C LEU A 160 0.96 -10.29 3.51
N PRO A 161 0.40 -9.93 2.33
CA PRO A 161 -0.54 -8.81 2.21
C PRO A 161 -1.75 -8.89 3.14
N ASN A 162 -2.33 -10.07 3.31
CA ASN A 162 -3.44 -10.31 4.23
C ASN A 162 -3.02 -10.22 5.71
N ALA A 163 -1.80 -10.66 6.04
CA ALA A 163 -1.25 -10.54 7.38
C ALA A 163 -0.95 -9.07 7.73
N ALA A 164 -0.44 -8.28 6.77
CA ALA A 164 -0.20 -6.86 6.92
C ALA A 164 -1.48 -6.09 7.25
N LEU A 165 -2.57 -6.34 6.51
CA LEU A 165 -3.88 -5.76 6.80
C LEU A 165 -4.38 -6.15 8.19
N ARG A 166 -4.34 -7.44 8.51
CA ARG A 166 -4.80 -7.93 9.82
C ARG A 166 -4.00 -7.33 10.98
N GLU A 167 -2.67 -7.33 10.88
CA GLU A 167 -1.80 -6.77 11.91
C GLU A 167 -2.09 -5.27 12.11
N MET A 168 -2.18 -4.51 11.02
CA MET A 168 -2.50 -3.09 11.09
C MET A 168 -3.84 -2.83 11.79
N LEU A 169 -4.89 -3.57 11.42
CA LEU A 169 -6.23 -3.38 12.00
C LEU A 169 -6.32 -3.81 13.46
N MET A 170 -5.51 -4.77 13.89
CA MET A 170 -5.50 -5.24 15.27
C MET A 170 -4.58 -4.42 16.17
N ALA A 171 -3.35 -4.17 15.73
CA ALA A 171 -2.34 -3.46 16.52
C ALA A 171 -2.60 -1.95 16.59
N ASP A 172 -3.08 -1.36 15.50
CA ASP A 172 -3.24 0.09 15.38
C ASP A 172 -4.69 0.55 15.62
N LYS A 173 -5.59 -0.33 16.07
CA LYS A 173 -7.05 -0.07 16.15
C LYS A 173 -7.41 1.26 16.80
N ALA A 174 -6.75 1.63 17.90
CA ALA A 174 -7.04 2.85 18.64
C ALA A 174 -6.56 4.12 17.90
N THR A 175 -5.58 3.99 17.03
CA THR A 175 -4.92 5.10 16.32
C THR A 175 -5.49 5.35 14.91
N LEU A 176 -6.32 4.42 14.39
CA LEU A 176 -6.88 4.48 13.05
C LEU A 176 -8.29 5.07 13.04
N ASP A 177 -8.60 5.80 11.98
CA ASP A 177 -9.98 6.16 11.63
C ASP A 177 -10.73 4.90 11.18
N ALA A 178 -11.66 4.40 11.98
CA ALA A 178 -12.35 3.14 11.74
C ALA A 178 -13.15 3.11 10.42
N PRO A 179 -13.92 4.14 10.02
CA PRO A 179 -14.54 4.23 8.72
C PRO A 179 -13.54 4.14 7.55
N LEU A 180 -12.41 4.86 7.63
CA LEU A 180 -11.39 4.84 6.58
C LEU A 180 -10.61 3.51 6.56
N ALA A 181 -10.37 2.90 7.72
CA ALA A 181 -9.80 1.55 7.79
C ALA A 181 -10.71 0.49 7.15
N SER A 182 -12.03 0.61 7.36
CA SER A 182 -13.01 -0.25 6.69
C SER A 182 -13.05 -0.02 5.17
N LEU A 183 -12.90 1.23 4.74
CA LEU A 183 -12.74 1.60 3.34
C LEU A 183 -11.50 0.94 2.73
N LEU A 184 -10.36 1.00 3.41
CA LEU A 184 -9.11 0.36 2.95
C LEU A 184 -9.31 -1.15 2.74
N VAL A 185 -9.94 -1.86 3.69
CA VAL A 185 -10.24 -3.29 3.54
C VAL A 185 -11.18 -3.56 2.37
N ARG A 186 -12.18 -2.72 2.16
CA ARG A 186 -13.10 -2.86 1.02
C ARG A 186 -12.39 -2.67 -0.31
N GLU A 187 -11.48 -1.71 -0.39
CA GLU A 187 -10.78 -1.37 -1.64
C GLU A 187 -9.62 -2.32 -1.95
N LEU A 188 -8.89 -2.79 -0.97
CA LEU A 188 -7.80 -3.75 -1.18
C LEU A 188 -8.30 -5.21 -1.25
N GLY A 189 -9.39 -5.53 -0.54
CA GLY A 189 -9.80 -6.91 -0.28
C GLY A 189 -8.95 -7.55 0.82
N ILE A 190 -9.41 -8.68 1.36
CA ILE A 190 -8.64 -9.50 2.31
C ILE A 190 -7.41 -10.12 1.64
N TYR A 191 -7.54 -10.42 0.34
CA TYR A 191 -6.46 -10.90 -0.51
C TYR A 191 -6.22 -9.86 -1.61
N PRO A 192 -5.36 -8.86 -1.37
CA PRO A 192 -5.09 -7.79 -2.33
C PRO A 192 -4.64 -8.32 -3.69
N VAL A 193 -4.96 -7.57 -4.75
CA VAL A 193 -4.52 -7.93 -6.10
C VAL A 193 -2.99 -7.98 -6.15
N GLY A 194 -2.46 -9.01 -6.81
CA GLY A 194 -1.02 -9.32 -6.80
C GLY A 194 -0.64 -10.40 -5.77
N THR A 195 -1.51 -10.75 -4.82
CA THR A 195 -1.20 -11.77 -3.80
C THR A 195 -1.05 -13.16 -4.43
N PHE A 196 0.03 -13.87 -4.09
CA PHE A 196 0.17 -15.29 -4.42
C PHE A 196 -0.68 -16.13 -3.48
N VAL A 197 -1.43 -17.08 -4.04
CA VAL A 197 -2.36 -17.93 -3.28
C VAL A 197 -2.28 -19.38 -3.74
N LYS A 198 -2.52 -20.31 -2.80
CA LYS A 198 -2.80 -21.70 -3.08
C LYS A 198 -4.29 -21.97 -2.86
N LEU A 199 -4.91 -22.62 -3.83
CA LEU A 199 -6.33 -22.98 -3.81
C LEU A 199 -6.56 -24.33 -3.15
N LEU A 200 -7.79 -24.64 -2.78
CA LEU A 200 -8.14 -25.92 -2.14
C LEU A 200 -7.85 -27.13 -3.05
N ASN A 201 -7.99 -26.97 -4.36
CA ASN A 201 -7.64 -28.03 -5.32
C ASN A 201 -6.13 -28.22 -5.51
N GLY A 202 -5.27 -27.43 -4.82
CA GLY A 202 -3.81 -27.49 -4.91
C GLY A 202 -3.18 -26.60 -5.98
N GLU A 203 -3.95 -25.93 -6.81
CA GLU A 203 -3.44 -24.93 -7.78
C GLU A 203 -2.76 -23.76 -7.05
N ILE A 204 -1.72 -23.19 -7.69
CA ILE A 204 -1.08 -21.95 -7.21
C ILE A 204 -1.27 -20.88 -8.29
N GLY A 205 -1.66 -19.69 -7.86
CA GLY A 205 -1.93 -18.57 -8.75
C GLY A 205 -1.75 -17.21 -8.07
N VAL A 206 -2.19 -16.19 -8.79
CA VAL A 206 -2.14 -14.79 -8.38
C VAL A 206 -3.56 -14.23 -8.35
N VAL A 207 -3.88 -13.48 -7.30
CA VAL A 207 -5.10 -12.67 -7.26
C VAL A 207 -4.98 -11.58 -8.33
N THR A 208 -5.88 -11.59 -9.31
CA THR A 208 -5.80 -10.66 -10.46
C THR A 208 -6.89 -9.61 -10.49
N ARG A 209 -8.01 -9.84 -9.78
CA ARG A 209 -9.11 -8.87 -9.67
C ARG A 209 -9.84 -9.02 -8.34
N LYS A 210 -10.38 -7.91 -7.86
CA LYS A 210 -11.34 -7.94 -6.75
C LYS A 210 -12.57 -8.76 -7.15
N GLY A 211 -13.17 -9.43 -6.18
CA GLY A 211 -14.43 -10.14 -6.34
C GLY A 211 -15.62 -9.33 -5.85
N LEU A 212 -16.77 -9.96 -5.78
CA LEU A 212 -17.99 -9.36 -5.24
C LEU A 212 -17.91 -9.13 -3.72
N SER A 213 -17.10 -9.90 -3.03
CA SER A 213 -16.78 -9.68 -1.62
C SER A 213 -15.27 -9.54 -1.44
N ALA A 214 -14.85 -8.91 -0.33
CA ALA A 214 -13.45 -8.76 0.02
C ALA A 214 -12.70 -10.09 0.18
N ALA A 215 -13.42 -11.18 0.47
CA ALA A 215 -12.86 -12.51 0.73
C ALA A 215 -12.81 -13.44 -0.50
N THR A 216 -13.51 -13.10 -1.59
CA THR A 216 -13.65 -13.98 -2.76
C THR A 216 -13.17 -13.30 -4.04
N PRO A 217 -11.86 -13.03 -4.20
CA PRO A 217 -11.28 -12.42 -5.40
C PRO A 217 -11.27 -13.40 -6.59
N HIS A 218 -10.96 -12.87 -7.77
CA HIS A 218 -10.60 -13.71 -8.93
C HIS A 218 -9.10 -14.00 -8.93
N VAL A 219 -8.76 -15.25 -9.21
CA VAL A 219 -7.39 -15.75 -9.28
C VAL A 219 -7.09 -16.22 -10.70
N GLN A 220 -5.85 -16.03 -11.14
CA GLN A 220 -5.32 -16.74 -12.30
C GLN A 220 -4.30 -17.77 -11.81
N SER A 221 -4.61 -19.05 -12.01
CA SER A 221 -3.74 -20.17 -11.67
C SER A 221 -2.63 -20.30 -12.71
N LEU A 222 -1.39 -20.45 -12.23
CA LEU A 222 -0.17 -20.59 -13.03
C LEU A 222 0.48 -21.95 -12.83
N ILE A 223 0.19 -22.62 -11.71
CA ILE A 223 0.58 -24.01 -11.42
C ILE A 223 -0.68 -24.84 -11.21
N GLY A 224 -0.74 -25.98 -11.86
CA GLY A 224 -1.85 -26.93 -11.74
C GLY A 224 -1.82 -27.70 -10.43
N PRO A 225 -2.89 -28.51 -10.15
CA PRO A 225 -3.06 -29.23 -8.87
C PRO A 225 -1.93 -30.19 -8.50
N ARG A 226 -1.22 -30.68 -9.50
CA ARG A 226 -0.10 -31.65 -9.35
C ARG A 226 1.28 -30.99 -9.43
N GLY A 227 1.37 -29.65 -9.35
CA GLY A 227 2.61 -28.90 -9.36
C GLY A 227 3.19 -28.62 -10.75
N ALA A 228 2.53 -29.01 -11.83
CA ALA A 228 2.97 -28.69 -13.19
C ALA A 228 2.63 -27.23 -13.52
N ARG A 229 3.57 -26.52 -14.16
CA ARG A 229 3.33 -25.18 -14.68
C ARG A 229 2.30 -25.24 -15.80
N LEU A 230 1.39 -24.28 -15.83
CA LEU A 230 0.37 -24.17 -16.87
C LEU A 230 0.90 -23.28 -18.01
N ASP A 231 0.70 -23.72 -19.24
CA ASP A 231 1.11 -22.97 -20.45
C ASP A 231 0.30 -21.68 -20.58
N VAL A 232 -0.97 -21.73 -20.18
CA VAL A 232 -1.88 -20.59 -20.19
C VAL A 232 -2.48 -20.43 -18.79
N PRO A 233 -2.48 -19.22 -18.22
CA PRO A 233 -3.11 -18.94 -16.93
C PRO A 233 -4.62 -19.28 -16.95
N LEU A 234 -5.11 -19.99 -15.95
CA LEU A 234 -6.51 -20.38 -15.84
C LEU A 234 -7.24 -19.48 -14.85
N ARG A 235 -8.29 -18.81 -15.31
CA ARG A 235 -9.14 -17.98 -14.45
C ARG A 235 -9.93 -18.85 -13.48
N ARG A 236 -9.90 -18.46 -12.20
CA ARG A 236 -10.62 -19.13 -11.11
C ARG A 236 -11.47 -18.13 -10.37
N ASP A 237 -12.72 -18.51 -10.13
CA ASP A 237 -13.63 -17.80 -9.23
C ASP A 237 -13.54 -18.47 -7.86
N THR A 238 -13.05 -17.74 -6.86
CA THR A 238 -12.84 -18.30 -5.52
C THR A 238 -14.11 -18.49 -4.71
N ARG A 239 -15.28 -18.18 -5.27
CA ARG A 239 -16.60 -18.57 -4.72
C ARG A 239 -16.91 -20.04 -4.93
N VAL A 240 -16.24 -20.68 -5.89
CA VAL A 240 -16.37 -22.13 -6.11
C VAL A 240 -15.48 -22.84 -5.08
N ASP A 241 -16.03 -23.75 -4.30
CA ASP A 241 -15.35 -24.40 -3.16
C ASP A 241 -13.97 -24.96 -3.50
N LEU A 242 -13.83 -25.68 -4.63
CA LEU A 242 -12.55 -26.22 -5.09
C LEU A 242 -11.49 -25.14 -5.39
N HIS A 243 -11.94 -23.92 -5.70
CA HIS A 243 -11.06 -22.79 -6.01
C HIS A 243 -10.95 -21.80 -4.85
N ALA A 244 -11.56 -22.09 -3.69
CA ALA A 244 -11.42 -21.25 -2.51
C ALA A 244 -9.94 -21.16 -2.10
N ILE A 245 -9.54 -20.00 -1.57
CA ILE A 245 -8.16 -19.77 -1.14
C ILE A 245 -7.90 -20.56 0.13
N ARG A 246 -6.95 -21.47 0.06
CA ARG A 246 -6.46 -22.27 1.20
C ARG A 246 -5.45 -21.49 2.03
N GLU A 247 -4.49 -20.86 1.35
CA GLU A 247 -3.39 -20.13 1.99
C GLU A 247 -2.81 -19.06 1.09
N VAL A 248 -2.23 -18.01 1.70
CA VAL A 248 -1.44 -17.00 1.03
C VAL A 248 0.02 -17.41 1.07
N LEU A 249 0.73 -17.22 -0.05
CA LEU A 249 2.13 -17.61 -0.21
C LEU A 249 3.01 -16.37 -0.35
N SER A 250 4.26 -16.47 0.10
CA SER A 250 5.31 -15.55 -0.31
C SER A 250 5.74 -15.84 -1.77
N ALA A 251 6.43 -14.89 -2.40
CA ALA A 251 6.98 -15.10 -3.74
C ALA A 251 7.93 -16.32 -3.80
N GLU A 252 8.72 -16.52 -2.74
CA GLU A 252 9.63 -17.64 -2.57
C GLU A 252 8.87 -18.99 -2.49
N GLN A 253 7.81 -19.05 -1.67
CA GLN A 253 6.96 -20.23 -1.52
C GLN A 253 6.16 -20.54 -2.79
N ALA A 254 5.71 -19.52 -3.50
CA ALA A 254 4.99 -19.70 -4.76
C ALA A 254 5.92 -20.26 -5.87
N GLY A 255 7.23 -19.94 -5.82
CA GLY A 255 8.20 -20.37 -6.81
C GLY A 255 7.86 -19.92 -8.24
N LEU A 256 7.12 -18.82 -8.36
CA LEU A 256 6.56 -18.33 -9.61
C LEU A 256 7.25 -17.04 -10.06
N GLN A 257 7.65 -17.04 -11.32
CA GLN A 257 7.96 -15.83 -12.07
C GLN A 257 7.00 -15.73 -13.25
N PHE A 258 6.41 -14.56 -13.42
CA PHE A 258 5.51 -14.26 -14.53
C PHE A 258 5.71 -12.80 -14.96
N ARG A 259 5.33 -12.50 -16.18
CA ARG A 259 5.29 -11.12 -16.66
C ARG A 259 3.89 -10.56 -16.38
N PRO A 260 3.76 -9.30 -15.91
CA PRO A 260 2.47 -8.69 -15.62
C PRO A 260 1.49 -8.74 -16.80
N ASP A 261 1.97 -8.61 -18.05
CA ASP A 261 1.13 -8.65 -19.24
C ASP A 261 0.50 -10.04 -19.50
N GLN A 262 1.05 -11.12 -18.93
CA GLN A 262 0.43 -12.45 -18.98
C GLN A 262 -0.87 -12.53 -18.19
N LEU A 263 -0.97 -11.76 -17.09
CA LEU A 263 -2.12 -11.77 -16.18
C LEU A 263 -3.10 -10.62 -16.46
N TRP A 264 -2.60 -9.44 -16.79
CA TRP A 264 -3.41 -8.22 -16.97
C TRP A 264 -3.43 -7.69 -18.40
N GLY A 265 -2.80 -8.41 -19.35
CA GLY A 265 -2.83 -8.05 -20.76
C GLY A 265 -2.25 -6.66 -21.04
N ARG A 266 -2.95 -5.88 -21.89
CA ARG A 266 -2.47 -4.53 -22.28
C ARG A 266 -2.43 -3.53 -21.13
N SER A 267 -3.30 -3.66 -20.12
CA SER A 267 -3.32 -2.78 -18.96
C SER A 267 -1.99 -2.75 -18.20
N ALA A 268 -1.20 -3.83 -18.28
CA ALA A 268 0.11 -3.91 -17.61
C ALA A 268 1.29 -3.35 -18.45
N ARG A 269 1.01 -2.82 -19.64
CA ARG A 269 2.04 -2.26 -20.56
C ARG A 269 2.04 -0.72 -20.58
N MET A 270 1.17 -0.10 -19.76
CA MET A 270 0.99 1.37 -19.72
C MET A 270 1.86 2.01 -18.60
#